data_619650c9d56e2bfde49ca48a4303b364
#
_entry.id   619650c9d56e2bfde49ca48a4303b364
#
_cell.length_a   1.000
_cell.length_b   1.000
_cell.length_c   1.000
_cell.angle_alpha   90.00
_cell.angle_beta   90.00
_cell.angle_gamma   90.00
#
_symmetry.space_group_name_H-M   'P 1'
#
loop_
_entity.id
_entity.type
_entity.pdbx_description
1 polymer ?
#
loop_
_entity_poly.entity_id
_entity_poly.type
_entity_poly.pdbx_seq_one_letter_code
_entity_poly.pdbx_strand_id
1 'polypeptide(L)'
;MKIERNKSVEQWAIEEIQNNWGNEAREGIHLTDLLTPRRKYWQVVKPLKASIKEISYWTSGSAIEAKILAAMGYAKGETKEWKGIKYSVDTFLGNIPAEIKTRRRALAEEGKEEEIYEHYLKQLLGYCAIENSTKAWLIVLSMLEYKDATHTEPEWAFYDVSFDENELEDERKRLIETKLLLEDALKNKNPDLLPYCPKWMCARTLKIMTKKPYCITCNKEFETEWGANKHISSKTGAGHEIMPAEYEIKVEKICKYYDDCKPVLD
;
A
#
# COMPACT_ATOMS: atom_id res chain seq x y z
N MET A 1 32.10 -1.44 26.37
CA MET A 1 31.67 -0.91 25.06
C MET A 1 30.56 0.10 25.31
N LYS A 2 30.61 1.28 24.69
CA LYS A 2 29.59 2.32 24.81
C LYS A 2 29.01 2.54 23.42
N ILE A 3 27.67 2.52 23.28
CA ILE A 3 26.97 2.77 22.03
C ILE A 3 26.13 4.04 22.21
N GLU A 4 26.34 5.04 21.37
CA GLU A 4 25.57 6.28 21.38
C GLU A 4 25.03 6.56 19.98
N ARG A 5 23.77 7.00 19.91
CA ARG A 5 23.13 7.42 18.65
C ARG A 5 23.69 8.76 18.21
N ASN A 6 24.29 8.82 17.02
CA ASN A 6 24.80 10.06 16.45
C ASN A 6 23.74 10.70 15.51
N LYS A 7 23.00 11.66 16.05
CA LYS A 7 21.92 12.34 15.32
C LYS A 7 22.41 13.17 14.13
N SER A 8 23.62 13.69 14.17
CA SER A 8 24.17 14.49 13.07
C SER A 8 24.50 13.61 11.85
N VAL A 9 25.10 12.45 12.09
CA VAL A 9 25.37 11.47 11.03
C VAL A 9 24.06 10.89 10.49
N GLU A 10 23.08 10.64 11.35
CA GLU A 10 21.75 10.18 10.95
C GLU A 10 21.08 11.19 10.00
N GLN A 11 21.05 12.46 10.39
CA GLN A 11 20.45 13.52 9.57
C GLN A 11 21.15 13.67 8.21
N TRP A 12 22.47 13.72 8.21
CA TRP A 12 23.26 13.76 6.99
C TRP A 12 22.99 12.56 6.08
N ALA A 13 22.99 11.35 6.62
CA ALA A 13 22.73 10.13 5.83
C ALA A 13 21.31 10.12 5.23
N ILE A 14 20.30 10.59 5.98
CA ILE A 14 18.93 10.73 5.48
C ILE A 14 18.87 11.71 4.31
N GLU A 15 19.52 12.87 4.43
CA GLU A 15 19.56 13.89 3.37
C GLU A 15 20.26 13.36 2.11
N GLU A 16 21.40 12.66 2.26
CA GLU A 16 22.10 12.02 1.14
C GLU A 16 21.24 10.97 0.45
N ILE A 17 20.59 10.10 1.22
CA ILE A 17 19.67 9.10 0.68
C ILE A 17 18.54 9.78 -0.11
N GLN A 18 17.91 10.82 0.45
CA GLN A 18 16.82 11.52 -0.22
C GLN A 18 17.27 12.31 -1.46
N ASN A 19 18.50 12.78 -1.49
CA ASN A 19 19.05 13.51 -2.62
C ASN A 19 19.43 12.58 -3.78
N ASN A 20 19.94 11.40 -3.46
CA ASN A 20 20.45 10.44 -4.44
C ASN A 20 19.45 9.36 -4.84
N TRP A 21 18.33 9.21 -4.08
CA TRP A 21 17.34 8.18 -4.35
C TRP A 21 16.22 8.68 -5.25
N GLY A 22 16.07 8.03 -6.41
CA GLY A 22 14.84 8.08 -7.21
C GLY A 22 14.39 9.46 -7.67
N ASN A 23 15.30 10.43 -7.78
CA ASN A 23 15.00 11.74 -8.35
C ASN A 23 14.82 11.68 -9.88
N GLU A 24 15.08 10.54 -10.48
CA GLU A 24 14.74 10.31 -11.88
C GLU A 24 13.22 10.12 -11.97
N ALA A 25 12.55 11.19 -12.42
CA ALA A 25 11.14 11.10 -12.77
C ALA A 25 11.00 9.95 -13.79
N ARG A 26 10.22 8.92 -13.46
CA ARG A 26 9.93 7.83 -14.39
C ARG A 26 9.39 8.43 -15.68
N GLU A 27 10.14 8.26 -16.75
CA GLU A 27 9.81 8.83 -18.05
C GLU A 27 8.57 8.15 -18.65
N GLY A 28 7.61 8.96 -19.11
CA GLY A 28 6.38 8.49 -19.74
C GLY A 28 5.26 8.16 -18.73
N ILE A 29 4.21 7.59 -19.27
CA ILE A 29 3.04 7.14 -18.51
C ILE A 29 3.14 5.63 -18.29
N HIS A 30 3.12 5.19 -17.05
CA HIS A 30 3.15 3.78 -16.70
C HIS A 30 1.76 3.27 -16.33
N LEU A 31 1.52 1.97 -16.51
CA LEU A 31 0.24 1.34 -16.17
C LEU A 31 -0.20 1.68 -14.74
N THR A 32 0.73 1.59 -13.78
CA THR A 32 0.44 1.93 -12.38
C THR A 32 0.07 3.40 -12.15
N ASP A 33 0.49 4.31 -13.04
CA ASP A 33 0.06 5.72 -13.00
C ASP A 33 -1.41 5.86 -13.35
N LEU A 34 -1.95 4.98 -14.22
CA LEU A 34 -3.34 4.96 -14.66
C LEU A 34 -4.29 4.33 -13.63
N LEU A 35 -3.77 3.70 -12.59
CA LEU A 35 -4.57 3.30 -11.43
C LEU A 35 -4.88 4.50 -10.51
N THR A 36 -4.04 5.53 -10.54
CA THR A 36 -4.18 6.74 -9.74
C THR A 36 -3.77 7.99 -10.53
N PRO A 37 -4.49 8.31 -11.62
CA PRO A 37 -4.03 9.32 -12.60
C PRO A 37 -3.94 10.73 -11.99
N ARG A 38 -4.81 11.09 -11.05
CA ARG A 38 -4.76 12.38 -10.35
C ARG A 38 -3.49 12.52 -9.48
N ARG A 39 -3.02 11.42 -8.87
CA ARG A 39 -1.74 11.41 -8.14
C ARG A 39 -0.57 11.59 -9.10
N LYS A 40 -0.60 10.92 -10.25
CA LYS A 40 0.44 11.09 -11.30
C LYS A 40 0.47 12.53 -11.81
N TYR A 41 -0.68 13.14 -12.06
CA TYR A 41 -0.77 14.55 -12.45
C TYR A 41 0.03 15.44 -11.47
N TRP A 42 -0.25 15.32 -10.17
CA TRP A 42 0.45 16.11 -9.15
C TRP A 42 1.94 15.79 -9.05
N GLN A 43 2.35 14.54 -9.28
CA GLN A 43 3.76 14.17 -9.34
C GLN A 43 4.51 14.88 -10.46
N VAL A 44 3.83 15.12 -11.59
CA VAL A 44 4.42 15.83 -12.74
C VAL A 44 4.41 17.35 -12.52
N VAL A 45 3.28 17.90 -12.09
CA VAL A 45 3.08 19.37 -11.95
C VAL A 45 3.80 19.94 -10.73
N LYS A 46 3.87 19.18 -9.65
CA LYS A 46 4.48 19.58 -8.38
C LYS A 46 5.32 18.44 -7.83
N PRO A 47 6.48 18.13 -8.45
CA PRO A 47 7.31 17.02 -8.00
C PRO A 47 7.80 17.27 -6.56
N LEU A 48 7.52 16.33 -5.68
CA LEU A 48 7.98 16.36 -4.29
C LEU A 48 8.97 15.22 -4.07
N LYS A 49 10.04 15.50 -3.34
CA LYS A 49 11.01 14.47 -2.95
C LYS A 49 10.32 13.35 -2.18
N ALA A 50 10.80 12.13 -2.37
CA ALA A 50 10.35 10.99 -1.61
C ALA A 50 10.77 11.17 -0.14
N SER A 51 9.87 10.83 0.77
CA SER A 51 10.21 10.73 2.19
C SER A 51 11.10 9.51 2.44
N ILE A 52 11.91 9.55 3.49
CA ILE A 52 12.72 8.38 3.87
C ILE A 52 11.87 7.13 4.12
N LYS A 53 10.64 7.31 4.60
CA LYS A 53 9.67 6.24 4.78
C LYS A 53 9.25 5.61 3.45
N GLU A 54 8.95 6.41 2.43
CA GLU A 54 8.63 5.92 1.07
C GLU A 54 9.84 5.18 0.48
N ILE A 55 11.03 5.78 0.57
CA ILE A 55 12.27 5.15 0.10
C ILE A 55 12.49 3.79 0.76
N SER A 56 12.36 3.72 2.08
CA SER A 56 12.53 2.47 2.83
C SER A 56 11.53 1.39 2.39
N TYR A 57 10.28 1.76 2.11
CA TYR A 57 9.29 0.80 1.62
C TYR A 57 9.61 0.29 0.22
N TRP A 58 9.98 1.19 -0.69
CA TRP A 58 10.32 0.80 -2.06
C TRP A 58 11.57 -0.07 -2.12
N THR A 59 12.63 0.32 -1.37
CA THR A 59 13.86 -0.47 -1.30
C THR A 59 13.61 -1.86 -0.75
N SER A 60 12.87 -1.95 0.35
CA SER A 60 12.55 -3.24 0.98
C SER A 60 11.74 -4.12 0.02
N GLY A 61 10.70 -3.56 -0.61
CA GLY A 61 9.86 -4.27 -1.56
C GLY A 61 10.66 -4.82 -2.74
N SER A 62 11.41 -3.95 -3.42
CA SER A 62 12.22 -4.34 -4.58
C SER A 62 13.34 -5.33 -4.25
N ALA A 63 13.98 -5.20 -3.08
CA ALA A 63 15.02 -6.14 -2.67
C ALA A 63 14.46 -7.54 -2.40
N ILE A 64 13.31 -7.61 -1.74
CA ILE A 64 12.64 -8.88 -1.43
C ILE A 64 12.14 -9.51 -2.73
N GLU A 65 11.45 -8.76 -3.60
CA GLU A 65 11.01 -9.22 -4.93
C GLU A 65 12.17 -9.82 -5.72
N ALA A 66 13.30 -9.09 -5.82
CA ALA A 66 14.48 -9.58 -6.54
C ALA A 66 15.04 -10.89 -5.95
N LYS A 67 15.03 -11.04 -4.63
CA LYS A 67 15.47 -12.27 -3.96
C LYS A 67 14.50 -13.42 -4.16
N ILE A 68 13.20 -13.17 -4.14
CA ILE A 68 12.17 -14.17 -4.43
C ILE A 68 12.36 -14.70 -5.87
N LEU A 69 12.43 -13.79 -6.84
CA LEU A 69 12.61 -14.16 -8.26
C LEU A 69 13.88 -14.97 -8.47
N ALA A 70 15.01 -14.54 -7.89
CA ALA A 70 16.26 -15.27 -7.98
C ALA A 70 16.17 -16.68 -7.35
N ALA A 71 15.50 -16.83 -6.21
CA ALA A 71 15.31 -18.12 -5.55
C ALA A 71 14.39 -19.05 -6.36
N MET A 72 13.43 -18.49 -7.10
CA MET A 72 12.54 -19.24 -8.00
C MET A 72 13.19 -19.55 -9.36
N GLY A 73 14.38 -18.99 -9.65
CA GLY A 73 15.05 -19.14 -10.94
C GLY A 73 14.45 -18.28 -12.07
N TYR A 74 13.73 -17.21 -11.72
CA TYR A 74 13.14 -16.29 -12.66
C TYR A 74 13.87 -14.95 -12.69
N ALA A 75 13.86 -14.30 -13.86
CA ALA A 75 14.31 -12.94 -14.02
C ALA A 75 13.16 -11.98 -13.79
N LYS A 76 13.50 -10.76 -13.37
CA LYS A 76 12.55 -9.64 -13.35
C LYS A 76 12.12 -9.31 -14.78
N GLY A 77 10.84 -9.02 -14.94
CA GLY A 77 10.29 -8.64 -16.24
C GLY A 77 10.86 -7.30 -16.74
N GLU A 78 11.08 -7.24 -18.03
CA GLU A 78 11.53 -6.02 -18.70
C GLU A 78 10.39 -5.01 -18.82
N THR A 79 10.74 -3.73 -18.91
CA THR A 79 9.75 -2.69 -19.23
C THR A 79 9.39 -2.77 -20.71
N LYS A 80 8.11 -2.96 -20.97
CA LYS A 80 7.50 -2.98 -22.31
C LYS A 80 6.64 -1.74 -22.51
N GLU A 81 6.18 -1.53 -23.72
CA GLU A 81 5.26 -0.45 -24.08
C GLU A 81 4.08 -0.97 -24.90
N TRP A 82 2.87 -0.54 -24.53
CA TRP A 82 1.65 -0.81 -25.26
C TRP A 82 0.85 0.49 -25.44
N LYS A 83 0.64 0.92 -26.67
CA LYS A 83 -0.08 2.17 -27.03
C LYS A 83 0.39 3.42 -26.23
N GLY A 84 1.69 3.54 -26.01
CA GLY A 84 2.27 4.65 -25.24
C GLY A 84 2.13 4.52 -23.73
N ILE A 85 1.74 3.36 -23.24
CA ILE A 85 1.68 3.00 -21.81
C ILE A 85 2.86 2.06 -21.52
N LYS A 86 3.78 2.48 -20.68
CA LYS A 86 4.88 1.65 -20.18
C LYS A 86 4.37 0.73 -19.07
N TYR A 87 4.82 -0.52 -19.07
CA TYR A 87 4.48 -1.47 -18.02
C TYR A 87 5.60 -2.48 -17.81
N SER A 88 5.67 -3.02 -16.61
CA SER A 88 6.61 -4.09 -16.25
C SER A 88 5.87 -5.08 -15.38
N VAL A 89 5.67 -6.29 -15.87
CA VAL A 89 5.21 -7.41 -15.07
C VAL A 89 6.38 -7.86 -14.20
N ASP A 90 6.17 -8.23 -12.95
CA ASP A 90 7.28 -8.65 -12.09
C ASP A 90 7.98 -9.87 -12.67
N THR A 91 7.21 -10.85 -13.13
CA THR A 91 7.73 -12.00 -13.91
C THR A 91 6.60 -12.71 -14.65
N PHE A 92 6.97 -13.73 -15.44
CA PHE A 92 6.04 -14.68 -16.05
C PHE A 92 6.33 -16.09 -15.54
N LEU A 93 5.32 -16.76 -14.99
CA LEU A 93 5.39 -18.19 -14.67
C LEU A 93 4.85 -18.98 -15.85
N GLY A 94 5.75 -19.46 -16.68
CA GLY A 94 5.40 -19.88 -18.04
C GLY A 94 4.99 -18.68 -18.90
N ASN A 95 3.75 -18.67 -19.38
CA ASN A 95 3.17 -17.55 -20.14
C ASN A 95 2.16 -16.71 -19.32
N ILE A 96 2.06 -16.96 -18.02
CA ILE A 96 1.07 -16.32 -17.15
C ILE A 96 1.75 -15.19 -16.39
N PRO A 97 1.24 -13.94 -16.48
CA PRO A 97 1.77 -12.82 -15.71
C PRO A 97 1.69 -13.08 -14.21
N ALA A 98 2.73 -12.73 -13.50
CA ALA A 98 2.78 -12.86 -12.04
C ALA A 98 3.20 -11.55 -11.39
N GLU A 99 2.50 -11.20 -10.31
CA GLU A 99 2.77 -10.04 -9.49
C GLU A 99 3.17 -10.48 -8.08
N ILE A 100 4.27 -9.93 -7.55
CA ILE A 100 4.81 -10.26 -6.24
C ILE A 100 4.62 -9.08 -5.32
N LYS A 101 3.96 -9.29 -4.20
CA LYS A 101 3.72 -8.25 -3.20
C LYS A 101 4.23 -8.65 -1.83
N THR A 102 4.94 -7.73 -1.21
CA THR A 102 5.30 -7.82 0.21
C THR A 102 4.43 -6.89 1.02
N ARG A 103 3.94 -7.34 2.14
CA ARG A 103 3.12 -6.53 3.05
C ARG A 103 3.50 -6.76 4.49
N ARG A 104 3.28 -5.73 5.32
CA ARG A 104 3.48 -5.79 6.78
C ARG A 104 2.17 -6.01 7.53
N ARG A 105 1.24 -6.72 6.93
CA ARG A 105 -0.07 -7.06 7.51
C ARG A 105 -0.33 -8.51 7.23
N ALA A 106 -1.16 -9.14 8.03
CA ALA A 106 -1.63 -10.49 7.79
C ALA A 106 -2.12 -10.70 6.36
N LEU A 107 -2.08 -11.92 5.89
CA LEU A 107 -2.78 -12.32 4.69
C LEU A 107 -4.27 -11.98 4.82
N ALA A 108 -4.97 -11.89 3.69
CA ALA A 108 -6.41 -11.74 3.70
C ALA A 108 -7.05 -12.97 4.37
N GLU A 109 -8.09 -12.72 5.16
CA GLU A 109 -8.97 -13.81 5.60
C GLU A 109 -9.67 -14.42 4.38
N GLU A 110 -9.94 -15.71 4.43
CA GLU A 110 -10.65 -16.43 3.37
C GLU A 110 -11.98 -15.73 3.04
N GLY A 111 -12.18 -15.46 1.75
CA GLY A 111 -13.36 -14.76 1.22
C GLY A 111 -13.28 -13.23 1.28
N LYS A 112 -12.16 -12.64 1.74
CA LYS A 112 -11.92 -11.18 1.74
C LYS A 112 -10.78 -10.76 0.82
N GLU A 113 -10.25 -11.67 0.04
CA GLU A 113 -9.07 -11.46 -0.80
C GLU A 113 -9.31 -10.35 -1.82
N GLU A 114 -10.46 -10.35 -2.49
CA GLU A 114 -10.80 -9.34 -3.50
C GLU A 114 -10.84 -7.93 -2.90
N GLU A 115 -11.42 -7.75 -1.73
CA GLU A 115 -11.47 -6.46 -1.05
C GLU A 115 -10.08 -6.00 -0.62
N ILE A 116 -9.32 -6.90 0.03
CA ILE A 116 -8.02 -6.57 0.63
C ILE A 116 -6.94 -6.37 -0.43
N TYR A 117 -7.02 -7.09 -1.54
CA TYR A 117 -6.05 -7.03 -2.63
C TYR A 117 -6.55 -6.27 -3.87
N GLU A 118 -7.68 -5.58 -3.80
CA GLU A 118 -8.30 -4.85 -4.92
C GLU A 118 -7.28 -4.08 -5.77
N HIS A 119 -6.36 -3.38 -5.12
CA HIS A 119 -5.34 -2.59 -5.84
C HIS A 119 -4.36 -3.47 -6.62
N TYR A 120 -3.98 -4.62 -6.08
CA TYR A 120 -3.08 -5.57 -6.76
C TYR A 120 -3.80 -6.27 -7.90
N LEU A 121 -5.08 -6.62 -7.69
CA LEU A 121 -5.92 -7.22 -8.72
C LEU A 121 -6.16 -6.27 -9.89
N LYS A 122 -6.37 -4.98 -9.65
CA LYS A 122 -6.46 -3.97 -10.71
C LYS A 122 -5.15 -3.83 -11.51
N GLN A 123 -4.01 -3.94 -10.85
CA GLN A 123 -2.71 -3.95 -11.53
C GLN A 123 -2.56 -5.19 -12.41
N LEU A 124 -2.90 -6.37 -11.89
CA LEU A 124 -2.87 -7.63 -12.64
C LEU A 124 -3.86 -7.62 -13.81
N LEU A 125 -5.07 -7.11 -13.63
CA LEU A 125 -6.06 -6.94 -14.70
C LEU A 125 -5.47 -6.12 -15.85
N GLY A 126 -4.80 -5.00 -15.54
CA GLY A 126 -4.12 -4.18 -16.53
C GLY A 126 -3.02 -4.95 -17.29
N TYR A 127 -2.20 -5.74 -16.60
CA TYR A 127 -1.21 -6.58 -17.25
C TYR A 127 -1.83 -7.66 -18.12
N CYS A 128 -2.85 -8.36 -17.61
CA CYS A 128 -3.59 -9.37 -18.34
C CYS A 128 -4.26 -8.80 -19.60
N ALA A 129 -4.85 -7.62 -19.49
CA ALA A 129 -5.47 -6.94 -20.61
C ALA A 129 -4.46 -6.62 -21.73
N ILE A 130 -3.24 -6.19 -21.38
CA ILE A 130 -2.20 -5.87 -22.35
C ILE A 130 -1.56 -7.13 -22.93
N GLU A 131 -1.24 -8.11 -22.10
CA GLU A 131 -0.58 -9.37 -22.48
C GLU A 131 -1.57 -10.39 -23.09
N ASN A 132 -2.85 -10.07 -23.14
CA ASN A 132 -3.92 -10.95 -23.66
C ASN A 132 -4.00 -12.28 -22.91
N SER A 133 -3.90 -12.24 -21.58
CA SER A 133 -3.97 -13.41 -20.70
C SER A 133 -5.22 -13.33 -19.83
N THR A 134 -6.03 -14.39 -19.83
CA THR A 134 -7.19 -14.48 -18.91
C THR A 134 -6.79 -14.97 -17.52
N LYS A 135 -5.50 -15.25 -17.29
CA LYS A 135 -4.98 -15.76 -16.01
C LYS A 135 -3.79 -14.96 -15.53
N ALA A 136 -3.66 -14.83 -14.23
CA ALA A 136 -2.49 -14.27 -13.55
C ALA A 136 -2.21 -14.99 -12.24
N TRP A 137 -1.00 -14.80 -11.72
CA TRP A 137 -0.61 -15.19 -10.37
C TRP A 137 -0.45 -13.94 -9.50
N LEU A 138 -1.06 -13.95 -8.32
CA LEU A 138 -0.73 -13.01 -7.26
C LEU A 138 0.01 -13.76 -6.14
N ILE A 139 1.26 -13.37 -5.92
CA ILE A 139 2.12 -13.95 -4.87
C ILE A 139 2.26 -12.91 -3.76
N VAL A 140 1.79 -13.23 -2.58
CA VAL A 140 1.83 -12.31 -1.43
C VAL A 140 2.71 -12.89 -0.34
N LEU A 141 3.74 -12.15 0.04
CA LEU A 141 4.53 -12.40 1.23
C LEU A 141 4.09 -11.44 2.34
N SER A 142 3.49 -11.99 3.38
CA SER A 142 3.21 -11.28 4.62
C SER A 142 4.43 -11.34 5.53
N MET A 143 5.06 -10.19 5.74
CA MET A 143 6.19 -10.04 6.66
C MET A 143 5.66 -9.51 7.98
N LEU A 144 5.00 -10.37 8.72
CA LEU A 144 4.36 -9.97 9.96
C LEU A 144 5.35 -9.56 11.03
N GLU A 145 5.14 -8.36 11.56
CA GLU A 145 5.48 -8.01 12.92
C GLU A 145 4.16 -7.94 13.72
N TYR A 146 3.62 -9.06 14.16
CA TYR A 146 2.57 -9.01 15.16
C TYR A 146 3.17 -8.71 16.52
N LYS A 147 2.52 -7.78 17.21
CA LYS A 147 2.80 -7.48 18.62
C LYS A 147 2.26 -8.55 19.56
N ASP A 148 1.49 -9.52 19.04
CA ASP A 148 1.05 -10.65 19.82
C ASP A 148 1.84 -11.90 19.42
N ALA A 149 2.22 -12.69 20.42
CA ALA A 149 3.16 -13.80 20.32
C ALA A 149 2.62 -15.02 19.54
N THR A 150 1.54 -14.90 18.81
CA THR A 150 0.86 -16.05 18.16
C THR A 150 1.23 -16.23 16.68
N HIS A 151 1.75 -15.20 16.02
CA HIS A 151 2.13 -15.26 14.60
C HIS A 151 3.47 -14.53 14.40
N THR A 152 4.57 -15.26 14.47
CA THR A 152 5.93 -14.72 14.40
C THR A 152 6.65 -15.03 13.09
N GLU A 153 6.05 -15.82 12.21
CA GLU A 153 6.70 -16.25 10.98
C GLU A 153 6.09 -15.55 9.75
N PRO A 154 6.91 -15.24 8.74
CA PRO A 154 6.41 -14.78 7.45
C PRO A 154 5.51 -15.82 6.80
N GLU A 155 4.38 -15.37 6.26
CA GLU A 155 3.40 -16.24 5.59
C GLU A 155 3.39 -15.96 4.08
N TRP A 156 3.25 -17.01 3.29
CA TRP A 156 3.11 -16.94 1.86
C TRP A 156 1.71 -17.34 1.41
N ALA A 157 1.19 -16.59 0.45
CA ALA A 157 -0.02 -16.99 -0.27
C ALA A 157 0.19 -16.87 -1.77
N PHE A 158 -0.32 -17.83 -2.51
CA PHE A 158 -0.28 -17.91 -3.96
C PHE A 158 -1.72 -17.99 -4.45
N TYR A 159 -2.15 -17.00 -5.21
CA TYR A 159 -3.51 -16.92 -5.70
C TYR A 159 -3.54 -17.07 -7.21
N ASP A 160 -4.37 -18.00 -7.68
CA ASP A 160 -4.81 -18.05 -9.08
C ASP A 160 -5.84 -16.95 -9.29
N VAL A 161 -5.56 -16.03 -10.20
CA VAL A 161 -6.47 -14.95 -10.58
C VAL A 161 -6.93 -15.19 -11.99
N SER A 162 -8.24 -15.10 -12.22
CA SER A 162 -8.82 -15.29 -13.55
C SER A 162 -9.70 -14.10 -13.90
N PHE A 163 -9.64 -13.66 -15.13
CA PHE A 163 -10.45 -12.60 -15.71
C PHE A 163 -11.18 -13.12 -16.95
N ASP A 164 -12.37 -12.60 -17.22
CA ASP A 164 -13.05 -12.91 -18.47
C ASP A 164 -12.61 -11.96 -19.60
N GLU A 165 -12.93 -12.31 -20.83
CA GLU A 165 -12.54 -11.52 -22.01
C GLU A 165 -13.20 -10.13 -22.05
N ASN A 166 -14.39 -9.99 -21.47
CA ASN A 166 -15.06 -8.69 -21.41
C ASN A 166 -14.36 -7.76 -20.42
N GLU A 167 -13.94 -8.29 -19.25
CA GLU A 167 -13.14 -7.55 -18.27
C GLU A 167 -11.82 -7.07 -18.88
N LEU A 168 -11.15 -7.91 -19.67
CA LEU A 168 -9.91 -7.54 -20.35
C LEU A 168 -10.15 -6.45 -21.41
N GLU A 169 -11.21 -6.55 -22.18
CA GLU A 169 -11.55 -5.57 -23.21
C GLU A 169 -11.95 -4.23 -22.59
N ASP A 170 -12.74 -4.24 -21.53
CA ASP A 170 -13.13 -3.03 -20.81
C ASP A 170 -11.92 -2.36 -20.14
N GLU A 171 -11.01 -3.16 -19.59
CA GLU A 171 -9.77 -2.63 -19.04
C GLU A 171 -8.86 -2.00 -20.12
N ARG A 172 -8.75 -2.60 -21.31
CA ARG A 172 -8.01 -1.98 -22.44
C ARG A 172 -8.58 -0.62 -22.80
N LYS A 173 -9.91 -0.50 -22.88
CA LYS A 173 -10.60 0.78 -23.13
C LYS A 173 -10.31 1.78 -22.02
N ARG A 174 -10.50 1.36 -20.78
CA ARG A 174 -10.24 2.18 -19.60
C ARG A 174 -8.82 2.72 -19.55
N LEU A 175 -7.83 1.88 -19.83
CA LEU A 175 -6.41 2.29 -19.85
C LEU A 175 -6.15 3.37 -20.89
N ILE A 176 -6.69 3.21 -22.12
CA ILE A 176 -6.54 4.19 -23.20
C ILE A 176 -7.23 5.51 -22.82
N GLU A 177 -8.48 5.44 -22.38
CA GLU A 177 -9.27 6.62 -21.99
C GLU A 177 -8.60 7.37 -20.83
N THR A 178 -8.15 6.64 -19.80
CA THR A 178 -7.47 7.25 -18.65
C THR A 178 -6.15 7.90 -19.05
N LYS A 179 -5.39 7.28 -19.97
CA LYS A 179 -4.18 7.88 -20.52
C LYS A 179 -4.48 9.21 -21.23
N LEU A 180 -5.47 9.22 -22.11
CA LEU A 180 -5.87 10.42 -22.83
C LEU A 180 -6.34 11.53 -21.88
N LEU A 181 -7.15 11.19 -20.88
CA LEU A 181 -7.56 12.13 -19.84
C LEU A 181 -6.37 12.70 -19.05
N LEU A 182 -5.38 11.87 -18.72
CA LEU A 182 -4.17 12.33 -18.03
C LEU A 182 -3.34 13.27 -18.90
N GLU A 183 -3.17 12.95 -20.18
CA GLU A 183 -2.46 13.80 -21.14
C GLU A 183 -3.16 15.16 -21.32
N ASP A 184 -4.51 15.14 -21.42
CA ASP A 184 -5.32 16.36 -21.53
C ASP A 184 -5.26 17.19 -20.25
N ALA A 185 -5.39 16.55 -19.10
CA ALA A 185 -5.25 17.22 -17.79
C ALA A 185 -3.88 17.91 -17.62
N LEU A 186 -2.80 17.24 -18.03
CA LEU A 186 -1.45 17.80 -17.98
C LEU A 186 -1.29 18.99 -18.95
N LYS A 187 -1.79 18.86 -20.15
CA LYS A 187 -1.75 19.91 -21.19
C LYS A 187 -2.53 21.15 -20.75
N ASN A 188 -3.73 20.97 -20.22
CA ASN A 188 -4.62 22.05 -19.81
C ASN A 188 -4.40 22.52 -18.36
N LYS A 189 -3.47 21.90 -17.64
CA LYS A 189 -3.20 22.14 -16.21
C LYS A 189 -4.46 22.05 -15.34
N ASN A 190 -5.34 21.11 -15.68
CA ASN A 190 -6.64 20.93 -15.02
C ASN A 190 -6.76 19.52 -14.40
N PRO A 191 -6.52 19.38 -13.08
CA PRO A 191 -6.64 18.09 -12.40
C PRO A 191 -8.09 17.59 -12.28
N ASP A 192 -9.09 18.44 -12.48
CA ASP A 192 -10.51 18.08 -12.30
C ASP A 192 -11.05 17.23 -13.44
N LEU A 193 -10.30 17.10 -14.53
CA LEU A 193 -10.56 16.11 -15.58
C LEU A 193 -10.30 14.67 -15.12
N LEU A 194 -9.60 14.48 -13.99
CA LEU A 194 -9.16 13.17 -13.51
C LEU A 194 -9.97 12.72 -12.30
N PRO A 195 -10.30 11.42 -12.22
CA PRO A 195 -10.97 10.88 -11.06
C PRO A 195 -10.10 11.03 -9.80
N TYR A 196 -10.76 11.16 -8.65
CA TYR A 196 -10.07 11.13 -7.37
C TYR A 196 -9.44 9.77 -7.11
N CYS A 197 -8.33 9.77 -6.40
CA CYS A 197 -7.74 8.53 -5.89
C CYS A 197 -8.66 7.90 -4.85
N PRO A 198 -8.59 6.57 -4.64
CA PRO A 198 -9.29 5.92 -3.55
C PRO A 198 -8.98 6.58 -2.19
N LYS A 199 -9.99 6.74 -1.34
CA LYS A 199 -9.87 7.44 -0.04
C LYS A 199 -8.71 6.94 0.80
N TRP A 200 -8.52 5.62 0.88
CA TRP A 200 -7.45 5.01 1.65
C TRP A 200 -6.03 5.38 1.20
N MET A 201 -5.87 5.89 -0.03
CA MET A 201 -4.59 6.42 -0.52
C MET A 201 -4.37 7.89 -0.14
N CYS A 202 -5.43 8.61 0.19
CA CYS A 202 -5.36 10.04 0.50
C CYS A 202 -5.26 10.31 1.99
N ALA A 203 -6.06 9.60 2.78
CA ALA A 203 -6.13 9.77 4.22
C ALA A 203 -6.56 8.48 4.91
N ARG A 204 -6.28 8.35 6.18
CA ARG A 204 -6.82 7.30 7.02
C ARG A 204 -7.43 7.88 8.29
N THR A 205 -8.47 7.23 8.75
CA THR A 205 -9.09 7.53 10.04
C THR A 205 -8.32 6.79 11.14
N LEU A 206 -7.84 7.54 12.12
CA LEU A 206 -7.19 6.99 13.30
C LEU A 206 -8.15 7.12 14.48
N LYS A 207 -8.35 6.03 15.20
CA LYS A 207 -9.03 6.01 16.50
C LYS A 207 -7.95 6.13 17.58
N ILE A 208 -7.79 7.33 18.13
CA ILE A 208 -6.77 7.62 19.15
C ILE A 208 -7.43 7.52 20.51
N MET A 209 -6.88 6.65 21.36
CA MET A 209 -7.34 6.54 22.74
C MET A 209 -6.92 7.79 23.51
N THR A 210 -7.89 8.56 23.98
CA THR A 210 -7.69 9.78 24.78
C THR A 210 -7.75 9.53 26.27
N LYS A 211 -8.55 8.54 26.66
CA LYS A 211 -8.55 8.02 28.03
C LYS A 211 -8.48 6.52 28.02
N LYS A 212 -7.65 5.97 28.90
CA LYS A 212 -7.49 4.53 29.08
C LYS A 212 -8.68 3.93 29.83
N PRO A 213 -9.01 2.65 29.58
CA PRO A 213 -9.99 1.95 30.39
C PRO A 213 -9.54 1.90 31.86
N TYR A 214 -10.46 2.09 32.78
CA TYR A 214 -10.16 2.22 34.18
C TYR A 214 -11.15 1.44 35.04
N CYS A 215 -10.64 0.61 35.94
CA CYS A 215 -11.49 -0.11 36.92
C CYS A 215 -11.77 0.80 38.11
N ILE A 216 -13.03 1.20 38.29
CA ILE A 216 -13.47 2.03 39.43
C ILE A 216 -13.30 1.29 40.74
N THR A 217 -13.57 -0.03 40.74
CA THR A 217 -13.59 -0.83 41.97
C THR A 217 -12.19 -1.01 42.57
N CYS A 218 -11.14 -1.17 41.79
CA CYS A 218 -9.78 -1.39 42.29
C CYS A 218 -8.77 -0.32 41.92
N ASN A 219 -9.20 0.81 41.33
CA ASN A 219 -8.35 1.94 40.95
C ASN A 219 -7.25 1.54 39.96
N LYS A 220 -7.52 0.64 39.00
CA LYS A 220 -6.54 0.14 38.06
C LYS A 220 -6.80 0.65 36.66
N GLU A 221 -5.80 1.26 36.04
CA GLU A 221 -5.80 1.65 34.63
C GLU A 221 -5.26 0.51 33.76
N PHE A 222 -5.77 0.37 32.53
CA PHE A 222 -5.36 -0.66 31.57
C PHE A 222 -4.91 0.00 30.26
N GLU A 223 -3.89 -0.56 29.63
CA GLU A 223 -3.36 -0.07 28.36
C GLU A 223 -4.32 -0.34 27.18
N THR A 224 -5.22 -1.31 27.32
CA THR A 224 -6.16 -1.73 26.27
C THR A 224 -7.49 -2.14 26.85
N GLU A 225 -8.56 -2.03 26.06
CA GLU A 225 -9.89 -2.56 26.42
C GLU A 225 -9.86 -4.08 26.66
N TRP A 226 -9.04 -4.81 25.88
CA TRP A 226 -8.85 -6.25 26.09
C TRP A 226 -8.30 -6.56 27.50
N GLY A 227 -7.30 -5.79 27.94
CA GLY A 227 -6.74 -5.93 29.29
C GLY A 227 -7.77 -5.65 30.36
N ALA A 228 -8.63 -4.65 30.18
CA ALA A 228 -9.73 -4.35 31.08
C ALA A 228 -10.78 -5.48 31.11
N ASN A 229 -11.19 -5.97 29.95
CA ASN A 229 -12.14 -7.09 29.82
C ASN A 229 -11.60 -8.38 30.44
N LYS A 230 -10.30 -8.66 30.24
CA LYS A 230 -9.63 -9.79 30.90
C LYS A 230 -9.62 -9.65 32.42
N HIS A 231 -9.49 -8.42 32.95
CA HIS A 231 -9.54 -8.17 34.38
C HIS A 231 -10.91 -8.54 34.96
N ILE A 232 -12.02 -8.06 34.40
CA ILE A 232 -13.37 -8.37 34.91
C ILE A 232 -13.76 -9.84 34.74
N SER A 233 -13.21 -10.54 33.77
CA SER A 233 -13.41 -11.97 33.56
C SER A 233 -12.53 -12.85 34.47
N SER A 234 -11.57 -12.27 35.19
CA SER A 234 -10.70 -12.97 36.12
C SER A 234 -11.37 -13.17 37.47
N LYS A 235 -10.91 -14.17 38.25
CA LYS A 235 -11.42 -14.42 39.62
C LYS A 235 -11.25 -13.20 40.54
N THR A 236 -10.21 -12.38 40.33
CA THR A 236 -9.92 -11.20 41.15
C THR A 236 -10.70 -9.96 40.72
N GLY A 237 -11.22 -9.94 39.50
CA GLY A 237 -11.97 -8.81 38.94
C GLY A 237 -13.46 -9.07 38.73
N ALA A 238 -13.95 -10.25 39.13
CA ALA A 238 -15.37 -10.60 38.99
C ALA A 238 -16.25 -9.61 39.78
N GLY A 239 -17.21 -8.98 39.08
CA GLY A 239 -18.09 -7.96 39.67
C GLY A 239 -17.47 -6.56 39.75
N HIS A 240 -16.26 -6.36 39.21
CA HIS A 240 -15.68 -5.02 39.09
C HIS A 240 -16.31 -4.23 37.94
N GLU A 241 -16.40 -2.92 38.13
CA GLU A 241 -16.94 -1.99 37.13
C GLU A 241 -15.80 -1.34 36.38
N ILE A 242 -15.90 -1.32 35.02
CA ILE A 242 -14.93 -0.70 34.13
C ILE A 242 -15.54 0.53 33.49
N MET A 243 -14.86 1.68 33.62
CA MET A 243 -15.04 2.79 32.71
C MET A 243 -14.35 2.47 31.38
N PRO A 244 -15.08 2.50 30.25
CA PRO A 244 -14.51 2.20 28.94
C PRO A 244 -13.47 3.25 28.54
N ALA A 245 -12.63 2.91 27.56
CA ALA A 245 -11.73 3.87 26.94
C ALA A 245 -12.53 4.95 26.19
N GLU A 246 -12.04 6.18 26.23
CA GLU A 246 -12.53 7.24 25.34
C GLU A 246 -11.59 7.37 24.12
N TYR A 247 -12.17 7.67 22.98
CA TYR A 247 -11.43 7.81 21.73
C TYR A 247 -11.79 9.08 20.98
N GLU A 248 -10.79 9.66 20.34
CA GLU A 248 -10.94 10.71 19.36
C GLU A 248 -10.73 10.16 17.95
N ILE A 249 -11.55 10.57 17.02
CA ILE A 249 -11.39 10.26 15.60
C ILE A 249 -10.51 11.34 14.98
N LYS A 250 -9.35 10.95 14.47
CA LYS A 250 -8.43 11.84 13.80
C LYS A 250 -8.18 11.39 12.38
N VAL A 251 -8.24 12.31 11.44
CA VAL A 251 -7.89 12.06 10.03
C VAL A 251 -6.40 12.33 9.85
N GLU A 252 -5.65 11.30 9.51
CA GLU A 252 -4.24 11.43 9.13
C GLU A 252 -4.14 11.51 7.61
N LYS A 253 -3.57 12.61 7.11
CA LYS A 253 -3.26 12.79 5.69
C LYS A 253 -2.10 11.87 5.30
N ILE A 254 -2.33 10.95 4.39
CA ILE A 254 -1.32 9.97 3.92
C ILE A 254 -0.67 10.46 2.63
N CYS A 255 -1.47 11.00 1.72
CA CYS A 255 -0.99 11.47 0.44
C CYS A 255 -0.30 12.84 0.60
N LYS A 256 0.92 12.95 0.11
CA LYS A 256 1.67 14.22 0.11
C LYS A 256 1.05 15.34 -0.73
N TYR A 257 0.12 15.00 -1.61
CA TYR A 257 -0.65 15.93 -2.44
C TYR A 257 -2.07 16.18 -1.91
N TYR A 258 -2.36 15.77 -0.69
CA TYR A 258 -3.70 15.87 -0.11
C TYR A 258 -4.27 17.29 -0.16
N ASP A 259 -3.48 18.28 0.25
CA ASP A 259 -3.91 19.68 0.31
C ASP A 259 -4.09 20.31 -1.07
N ASP A 260 -3.34 19.86 -2.07
CA ASP A 260 -3.48 20.30 -3.47
C ASP A 260 -4.68 19.61 -4.15
N CYS A 261 -4.91 18.34 -3.82
CA CYS A 261 -5.95 17.50 -4.42
C CYS A 261 -7.33 17.76 -3.82
N LYS A 262 -7.42 18.15 -2.55
CA LYS A 262 -8.65 18.40 -1.77
C LYS A 262 -9.70 17.29 -1.99
N PRO A 263 -9.38 16.02 -1.70
CA PRO A 263 -10.32 14.93 -1.92
C PRO A 263 -11.55 15.11 -1.04
N VAL A 264 -12.73 14.78 -1.58
CA VAL A 264 -13.96 14.73 -0.79
C VAL A 264 -13.86 13.48 0.10
N LEU A 265 -13.86 13.68 1.41
CA LEU A 265 -13.94 12.62 2.42
C LEU A 265 -15.36 12.64 2.97
N ASP A 266 -16.26 11.82 2.42
CA ASP A 266 -17.58 11.61 2.99
C ASP A 266 -17.50 10.65 4.18
#